data_4438e16ae99b7faf1513ea227acf950a
#
_entry.id   4438e16ae99b7faf1513ea227acf950a
#
_cell.length_a   1.000
_cell.length_b   1.000
_cell.length_c   1.000
_cell.angle_alpha   90.00
_cell.angle_beta   90.00
_cell.angle_gamma   90.00
#
_symmetry.space_group_name_H-M   'P 1'
#
loop_
_entity.id
_entity.type
_entity.pdbx_description
1 polymer ?
#
loop_
_entity_poly.entity_id
_entity_poly.type
_entity_poly.pdbx_seq_one_letter_code
_entity_poly.pdbx_strand_id
1 'polypeptide(L)'
;MAKSKKGKAVIAGVAAVSAASILTVRGIFHKVFARQEKEDDAISLRYKDMSGMVRKKITIVSGSTHLTGYLYGEASAKGLVVVCHGIASGGEDNLSMVKYMLDDGYQVFTFDYTGVYESEGASSVGFYQA
;
A
#
# COMPACT_ATOMS: atom_id res chain seq x y z
N MET A 1 10.45 -27.67 -48.45
CA MET A 1 11.12 -26.67 -47.56
C MET A 1 10.30 -25.41 -47.23
N ALA A 2 9.27 -25.05 -48.00
CA ALA A 2 8.47 -23.81 -47.74
C ALA A 2 7.57 -23.88 -46.49
N LYS A 3 7.06 -25.06 -46.08
CA LYS A 3 6.20 -25.24 -44.88
C LYS A 3 6.91 -24.88 -43.56
N SER A 4 8.23 -25.07 -43.47
CA SER A 4 8.99 -24.78 -42.24
C SER A 4 9.17 -23.27 -42.00
N LYS A 5 9.28 -22.43 -43.02
CA LYS A 5 9.42 -20.97 -42.88
C LYS A 5 8.14 -20.31 -42.42
N LYS A 6 6.98 -20.74 -42.97
CA LYS A 6 5.65 -20.22 -42.53
C LYS A 6 5.34 -20.56 -41.05
N GLY A 7 5.64 -21.78 -40.62
CA GLY A 7 5.46 -22.21 -39.23
C GLY A 7 6.32 -21.37 -38.26
N LYS A 8 7.59 -21.12 -38.58
CA LYS A 8 8.47 -20.29 -37.78
C LYS A 8 7.98 -18.83 -37.68
N ALA A 9 7.46 -18.26 -38.78
CA ALA A 9 6.92 -16.92 -38.82
C ALA A 9 5.66 -16.77 -37.94
N VAL A 10 4.78 -17.79 -37.96
CA VAL A 10 3.58 -17.80 -37.09
C VAL A 10 3.97 -17.89 -35.62
N ILE A 11 4.89 -18.76 -35.24
CA ILE A 11 5.38 -18.90 -33.87
C ILE A 11 6.03 -17.60 -33.41
N ALA A 12 6.87 -16.96 -34.24
CA ALA A 12 7.48 -15.69 -33.92
C ALA A 12 6.44 -14.58 -33.74
N GLY A 13 5.40 -14.52 -34.57
CA GLY A 13 4.30 -13.57 -34.43
C GLY A 13 3.52 -13.76 -33.14
N VAL A 14 3.15 -15.00 -32.79
CA VAL A 14 2.46 -15.31 -31.52
C VAL A 14 3.34 -14.92 -30.33
N ALA A 15 4.62 -15.27 -30.36
CA ALA A 15 5.55 -14.92 -29.29
C ALA A 15 5.69 -13.40 -29.11
N ALA A 16 5.76 -12.64 -30.21
CA ALA A 16 5.85 -11.19 -30.16
C ALA A 16 4.57 -10.55 -29.57
N VAL A 17 3.39 -11.01 -29.99
CA VAL A 17 2.10 -10.52 -29.43
C VAL A 17 2.00 -10.84 -27.96
N SER A 18 2.36 -12.06 -27.54
CA SER A 18 2.33 -12.47 -26.14
C SER A 18 3.29 -11.62 -25.29
N ALA A 19 4.51 -11.38 -25.77
CA ALA A 19 5.47 -10.53 -25.08
C ALA A 19 4.99 -9.09 -24.97
N ALA A 20 4.43 -8.52 -26.03
CA ALA A 20 3.85 -7.17 -26.01
C ALA A 20 2.69 -7.07 -25.01
N SER A 21 1.80 -8.07 -24.96
CA SER A 21 0.69 -8.11 -24.01
C SER A 21 1.18 -8.17 -22.57
N ILE A 22 2.17 -9.00 -22.27
CA ILE A 22 2.77 -9.11 -20.93
C ILE A 22 3.41 -7.76 -20.51
N LEU A 23 4.17 -7.12 -21.41
CA LEU A 23 4.80 -5.84 -21.13
C LEU A 23 3.77 -4.73 -20.89
N THR A 24 2.68 -4.73 -21.68
CA THR A 24 1.59 -3.76 -21.51
C THR A 24 0.89 -3.94 -20.17
N VAL A 25 0.50 -5.18 -19.82
CA VAL A 25 -0.14 -5.49 -18.54
C VAL A 25 0.79 -5.13 -17.38
N ARG A 26 2.08 -5.48 -17.49
CA ARG A 26 3.08 -5.12 -16.47
C ARG A 26 3.24 -3.60 -16.35
N GLY A 27 3.24 -2.87 -17.46
CA GLY A 27 3.32 -1.41 -17.46
C GLY A 27 2.09 -0.76 -16.80
N ILE A 28 0.89 -1.23 -17.13
CA ILE A 28 -0.35 -0.77 -16.49
C ILE A 28 -0.31 -1.10 -15.00
N PHE A 29 0.06 -2.34 -14.63
CA PHE A 29 0.16 -2.74 -13.23
C PHE A 29 1.12 -1.83 -12.46
N HIS A 30 2.32 -1.60 -12.97
CA HIS A 30 3.29 -0.72 -12.32
C HIS A 30 2.81 0.74 -12.23
N LYS A 31 2.04 1.23 -13.20
CA LYS A 31 1.49 2.60 -13.17
C LYS A 31 0.34 2.73 -12.16
N VAL A 32 -0.53 1.73 -12.07
CA VAL A 32 -1.71 1.74 -11.19
C VAL A 32 -1.33 1.38 -9.75
N PHE A 33 -0.40 0.46 -9.58
CA PHE A 33 0.03 -0.08 -8.28
C PHE A 33 1.47 0.29 -7.95
N ALA A 34 1.99 1.36 -8.53
CA ALA A 34 3.28 1.93 -8.12
C ALA A 34 3.24 2.23 -6.62
N ARG A 35 4.42 2.25 -6.01
CA ARG A 35 4.56 2.68 -4.62
C ARG A 35 3.81 3.99 -4.43
N GLN A 36 2.84 4.00 -3.57
CA GLN A 36 2.14 5.22 -3.20
C GLN A 36 3.12 6.05 -2.36
N GLU A 37 3.52 7.18 -2.91
CA GLU A 37 4.18 8.23 -2.14
C GLU A 37 3.09 9.11 -1.55
N LYS A 38 3.32 9.57 -0.33
CA LYS A 38 2.38 10.43 0.36
C LYS A 38 2.30 11.76 -0.39
N GLU A 39 1.26 11.94 -1.18
CA GLU A 39 1.00 13.20 -1.84
C GLU A 39 0.57 14.28 -0.83
N ASP A 40 1.05 15.49 -1.06
CA ASP A 40 0.73 16.67 -0.28
C ASP A 40 -0.65 17.21 -0.72
N ASP A 41 -1.69 16.38 -0.57
CA ASP A 41 -3.05 16.79 -0.91
C ASP A 41 -3.57 17.79 0.13
N ALA A 42 -4.03 18.95 -0.36
CA ALA A 42 -4.55 20.04 0.48
C ALA A 42 -5.86 19.67 1.21
N ILE A 43 -6.50 18.58 0.83
CA ILE A 43 -7.79 18.14 1.39
C ILE A 43 -7.59 17.10 2.50
N SER A 44 -6.45 16.39 2.52
CA SER A 44 -6.17 15.36 3.53
C SER A 44 -5.71 15.96 4.84
N LEU A 45 -6.37 15.59 5.93
CA LEU A 45 -5.89 15.89 7.28
C LEU A 45 -4.54 15.22 7.51
N ARG A 46 -3.57 15.98 7.99
CA ARG A 46 -2.23 15.49 8.31
C ARG A 46 -2.03 15.45 9.80
N TYR A 47 -1.15 14.58 10.25
CA TYR A 47 -0.80 14.50 11.67
C TYR A 47 -0.35 15.86 12.24
N LYS A 48 0.40 16.66 11.48
CA LYS A 48 0.84 18.00 11.88
C LYS A 48 -0.30 18.99 12.14
N ASP A 49 -1.47 18.73 11.52
CA ASP A 49 -2.66 19.59 11.63
C ASP A 49 -3.54 19.19 12.83
N MET A 50 -3.21 18.07 13.49
CA MET A 50 -3.95 17.48 14.60
C MET A 50 -3.29 17.87 15.93
N SER A 51 -3.63 19.05 16.43
CA SER A 51 -3.10 19.52 17.72
C SER A 51 -3.51 18.61 18.88
N GLY A 52 -2.54 18.28 19.75
CA GLY A 52 -2.78 17.46 20.95
C GLY A 52 -2.84 15.96 20.72
N MET A 53 -2.70 15.47 19.48
CA MET A 53 -2.65 14.05 19.20
C MET A 53 -1.22 13.52 19.43
N VAL A 54 -1.07 12.60 20.36
CA VAL A 54 0.20 11.91 20.62
C VAL A 54 0.22 10.58 19.85
N ARG A 55 1.30 10.32 19.11
CA ARG A 55 1.53 9.05 18.43
C ARG A 55 2.92 8.48 18.69
N LYS A 56 3.01 7.16 18.64
CA LYS A 56 4.27 6.41 18.68
C LYS A 56 4.45 5.65 17.38
N LYS A 57 5.58 5.85 16.70
CA LYS A 57 5.96 5.03 15.54
C LYS A 57 6.35 3.63 16.00
N ILE A 58 5.85 2.60 15.32
CA ILE A 58 6.12 1.19 15.58
C ILE A 58 6.58 0.54 14.29
N THR A 59 7.62 -0.27 14.37
CA THR A 59 8.05 -1.14 13.27
C THR A 59 7.54 -2.55 13.52
N ILE A 60 6.86 -3.11 12.52
CA ILE A 60 6.36 -4.48 12.52
C ILE A 60 7.20 -5.31 11.57
N VAL A 61 7.69 -6.45 12.02
CA VAL A 61 8.38 -7.41 11.15
C VAL A 61 7.36 -8.34 10.52
N SER A 62 7.26 -8.33 9.19
CA SER A 62 6.40 -9.20 8.40
C SER A 62 7.25 -9.98 7.41
N GLY A 63 7.55 -11.24 7.74
CA GLY A 63 8.52 -12.04 6.98
C GLY A 63 9.89 -11.37 6.94
N SER A 64 10.36 -11.02 5.73
CA SER A 64 11.63 -10.30 5.51
C SER A 64 11.47 -8.79 5.39
N THR A 65 10.29 -8.24 5.62
CA THR A 65 9.94 -6.84 5.36
C THR A 65 9.59 -6.13 6.66
N HIS A 66 9.99 -4.86 6.79
CA HIS A 66 9.60 -4.02 7.91
C HIS A 66 8.46 -3.09 7.50
N LEU A 67 7.36 -3.19 8.21
CA LEU A 67 6.20 -2.31 8.04
C LEU A 67 6.27 -1.18 9.06
N THR A 68 5.88 0.00 8.64
CA THR A 68 5.71 1.16 9.51
C THR A 68 4.26 1.26 9.98
N GLY A 69 4.09 1.44 11.29
CA GLY A 69 2.79 1.71 11.87
C GLY A 69 2.85 2.83 12.91
N TYR A 70 1.71 3.32 13.29
CA TYR A 70 1.55 4.38 14.28
C TYR A 70 0.48 4.01 15.30
N LEU A 71 0.86 4.06 16.56
CA LEU A 71 -0.03 3.86 17.69
C LEU A 71 -0.39 5.24 18.26
N TYR A 72 -1.67 5.51 18.34
CA TYR A 72 -2.25 6.76 18.84
C TYR A 72 -2.97 6.52 20.15
N GLY A 73 -2.90 7.49 21.07
CA GLY A 73 -3.62 7.46 22.35
C GLY A 73 -2.86 6.79 23.47
N GLU A 74 -3.51 6.74 24.63
CA GLU A 74 -2.95 6.30 25.91
C GLU A 74 -3.21 4.81 26.16
N ALA A 75 -2.32 4.16 26.92
CA ALA A 75 -2.45 2.73 27.28
C ALA A 75 -3.66 2.43 28.20
N SER A 76 -4.22 3.46 28.84
CA SER A 76 -5.42 3.37 29.70
C SER A 76 -6.74 3.36 28.94
N ALA A 77 -6.71 3.33 27.60
CA ALA A 77 -7.89 3.37 26.76
C ALA A 77 -8.83 2.16 26.95
N LYS A 78 -10.09 2.31 26.53
CA LYS A 78 -11.13 1.24 26.56
C LYS A 78 -10.73 -0.02 25.80
N GLY A 79 -9.84 0.11 24.82
CA GLY A 79 -9.37 -0.98 23.97
C GLY A 79 -8.54 -0.46 22.80
N LEU A 80 -8.09 -1.35 21.94
CA LEU A 80 -7.31 -1.06 20.74
C LEU A 80 -8.14 -1.28 19.48
N VAL A 81 -8.25 -0.25 18.65
CA VAL A 81 -8.82 -0.33 17.30
C VAL A 81 -7.68 -0.38 16.28
N VAL A 82 -7.70 -1.36 15.40
CA VAL A 82 -6.75 -1.43 14.28
C VAL A 82 -7.45 -0.93 13.02
N VAL A 83 -6.89 0.11 12.40
CA VAL A 83 -7.41 0.68 11.17
C VAL A 83 -6.54 0.25 10.01
N CYS A 84 -7.12 -0.51 9.09
CA CYS A 84 -6.47 -0.96 7.86
C CYS A 84 -6.86 -0.03 6.72
N HIS A 85 -5.88 0.47 5.99
CA HIS A 85 -6.14 1.35 4.85
C HIS A 85 -6.57 0.58 3.60
N GLY A 86 -7.22 1.29 2.66
CA GLY A 86 -7.63 0.75 1.36
C GLY A 86 -6.53 0.76 0.30
N ILE A 87 -6.89 0.38 -0.92
CA ILE A 87 -6.01 0.47 -2.10
C ILE A 87 -5.72 1.95 -2.38
N ALA A 88 -4.50 2.28 -2.77
CA ALA A 88 -4.02 3.63 -3.06
C ALA A 88 -4.08 4.61 -1.87
N SER A 89 -3.99 4.10 -0.65
CA SER A 89 -4.04 4.86 0.59
C SER A 89 -3.01 4.31 1.58
N GLY A 90 -2.72 5.04 2.63
CA GLY A 90 -1.86 4.61 3.74
C GLY A 90 -2.52 4.82 5.10
N GLY A 91 -1.82 4.44 6.15
CA GLY A 91 -2.34 4.53 7.51
C GLY A 91 -2.72 5.94 7.94
N GLU A 92 -1.97 6.94 7.47
CA GLU A 92 -2.22 8.35 7.82
C GLU A 92 -3.40 8.99 7.07
N ASP A 93 -3.91 8.38 6.01
CA ASP A 93 -5.09 8.91 5.29
C ASP A 93 -6.39 8.73 6.09
N ASN A 94 -6.34 7.95 7.15
CA ASN A 94 -7.48 7.67 8.02
C ASN A 94 -7.49 8.50 9.31
N LEU A 95 -6.76 9.62 9.37
CA LEU A 95 -6.61 10.42 10.60
C LEU A 95 -7.93 10.95 11.16
N SER A 96 -8.93 11.22 10.30
CA SER A 96 -10.27 11.61 10.78
C SER A 96 -10.93 10.49 11.58
N MET A 97 -10.81 9.24 11.12
CA MET A 97 -11.33 8.07 11.84
C MET A 97 -10.51 7.82 13.12
N VAL A 98 -9.18 7.96 13.04
CA VAL A 98 -8.29 7.86 14.21
C VAL A 98 -8.75 8.83 15.28
N LYS A 99 -8.96 10.11 14.91
CA LYS A 99 -9.44 11.13 15.87
C LYS A 99 -10.77 10.76 16.49
N TYR A 100 -11.73 10.34 15.67
CA TYR A 100 -13.05 9.94 16.17
C TYR A 100 -12.97 8.81 17.21
N MET A 101 -12.16 7.79 16.95
CA MET A 101 -11.97 6.67 17.88
C MET A 101 -11.22 7.09 19.16
N LEU A 102 -10.25 8.00 19.04
CA LEU A 102 -9.55 8.57 20.20
C LEU A 102 -10.51 9.38 21.09
N ASP A 103 -11.37 10.20 20.48
CA ASP A 103 -12.37 11.01 21.19
C ASP A 103 -13.39 10.12 21.93
N ASP A 104 -13.67 8.92 21.38
CA ASP A 104 -14.49 7.90 22.05
C ASP A 104 -13.70 7.04 23.08
N GLY A 105 -12.45 7.34 23.30
CA GLY A 105 -11.61 6.74 24.35
C GLY A 105 -10.93 5.43 23.98
N TYR A 106 -10.77 5.12 22.69
CA TYR A 106 -9.98 4.00 22.23
C TYR A 106 -8.54 4.39 21.94
N GLN A 107 -7.63 3.44 22.05
CA GLN A 107 -6.33 3.51 21.42
C GLN A 107 -6.45 3.06 19.97
N VAL A 108 -5.72 3.68 19.05
CA VAL A 108 -5.81 3.34 17.62
C VAL A 108 -4.45 2.98 17.08
N PHE A 109 -4.40 1.91 16.29
CA PHE A 109 -3.22 1.51 15.57
C PHE A 109 -3.49 1.54 14.06
N THR A 110 -2.65 2.26 13.32
CA THR A 110 -2.63 2.25 11.85
C THR A 110 -1.29 1.71 11.38
N PHE A 111 -1.24 1.15 10.19
CA PHE A 111 0.02 0.75 9.57
C PHE A 111 -0.07 0.83 8.06
N ASP A 112 1.10 0.97 7.42
CA ASP A 112 1.22 0.97 5.97
C ASP A 112 1.51 -0.45 5.49
N TYR A 113 0.79 -0.92 4.47
CA TYR A 113 1.09 -2.20 3.83
C TYR A 113 2.43 -2.18 3.11
N THR A 114 2.96 -3.35 2.77
CA THR A 114 4.22 -3.51 2.04
C THR A 114 4.25 -2.63 0.79
N GLY A 115 5.30 -1.82 0.66
CA GLY A 115 5.50 -0.93 -0.48
C GLY A 115 4.59 0.29 -0.52
N VAL A 116 3.92 0.62 0.60
CA VAL A 116 3.10 1.83 0.75
C VAL A 116 3.83 2.78 1.71
N TYR A 117 3.83 4.06 1.41
CA TYR A 117 4.43 5.16 2.17
C TYR A 117 5.78 4.80 2.80
N GLU A 118 5.83 4.64 4.12
CA GLU A 118 7.07 4.41 4.86
C GLU A 118 7.41 2.92 5.05
N SER A 119 6.53 1.99 4.64
CA SER A 119 6.79 0.55 4.72
C SER A 119 7.73 0.09 3.60
N GLU A 120 8.58 -0.89 3.93
CA GLU A 120 9.52 -1.48 2.97
C GLU A 120 8.82 -2.34 1.91
N GLY A 121 9.60 -2.75 0.90
CA GLY A 121 9.18 -3.68 -0.13
C GLY A 121 8.52 -3.02 -1.35
N ALA A 122 7.98 -3.86 -2.22
CA ALA A 122 7.26 -3.44 -3.41
C ALA A 122 5.76 -3.54 -3.17
N SER A 123 4.99 -2.58 -3.67
CA SER A 123 3.54 -2.64 -3.58
C SER A 123 3.00 -3.88 -4.29
N SER A 124 2.20 -4.66 -3.57
CA SER A 124 1.61 -5.91 -4.07
C SER A 124 0.09 -5.93 -3.96
N VAL A 125 -0.51 -4.78 -3.63
CA VAL A 125 -1.96 -4.67 -3.37
C VAL A 125 -2.44 -5.67 -2.29
N GLY A 126 -1.56 -6.04 -1.36
CA GLY A 126 -1.87 -6.98 -0.29
C GLY A 126 -1.71 -8.46 -0.62
N PHE A 127 -1.41 -8.85 -1.87
CA PHE A 127 -1.29 -10.26 -2.26
C PHE A 127 -0.15 -11.02 -1.58
N TYR A 128 0.87 -10.34 -1.10
CA TYR A 128 2.03 -10.96 -0.43
C TYR A 128 2.00 -10.80 1.10
N GLN A 129 0.88 -10.39 1.66
CA GLN A 129 0.74 -10.15 3.11
C GLN A 129 -0.11 -11.20 3.82
N ALA A 130 -0.58 -12.19 3.07
CA ALA A 130 -1.34 -13.31 3.60
C ALA A 130 -0.42 -14.46 4.03
#